data_022869e6ad677aa203878372b0261534
#
_entry.id   022869e6ad677aa203878372b0261534
#
_cell.length_a   1.000
_cell.length_b   1.000
_cell.length_c   1.000
_cell.angle_alpha   90.00
_cell.angle_beta   90.00
_cell.angle_gamma   90.00
#
_symmetry.space_group_name_H-M   'P 1'
#
loop_
_entity.id
_entity.type
_entity.pdbx_description
1 polymer ?
#
loop_
_entity_poly.entity_id
_entity_poly.type
_entity_poly.pdbx_seq_one_letter_code
_entity_poly.pdbx_strand_id
1 'polypeptide(L)'
;RLVGSEMCIRDREMSRLSPFGCENPMPTFLLPGVTVQAVNSIGNGNHLRMSVTAGRYTVPMVYFGMPVKQFPFSIGDHIDVACALSINDFNDQRTVSVRVINVHPTGWRQGENLRAAAAFEAVVRGEETADATEVFTRNDLAGVYRYLRDNSPIKTGTDGMYYILRKKLDGYTYFKHLAALQIMRELELMEDMQPEGFVIKNGEKKVELEHSQTFRRLQKG
;
A
#
# COMPACT_ATOMS: atom_id res chain seq x y z
N ARG A 1 -4.42 29.18 1.08
CA ARG A 1 -5.62 29.86 0.54
C ARG A 1 -5.58 29.70 -0.97
N LEU A 2 -6.20 28.65 -1.49
CA LEU A 2 -6.49 28.54 -2.91
C LEU A 2 -7.52 29.62 -3.22
N VAL A 3 -7.17 30.56 -4.07
CA VAL A 3 -7.98 31.76 -4.37
C VAL A 3 -9.18 31.33 -5.20
N GLY A 4 -10.37 31.82 -4.85
CA GLY A 4 -11.71 31.36 -5.24
C GLY A 4 -12.07 31.27 -6.72
N SER A 5 -11.26 31.71 -7.68
CA SER A 5 -11.60 31.63 -9.11
C SER A 5 -11.20 30.28 -9.77
N GLU A 6 -10.09 29.69 -9.39
CA GLU A 6 -9.68 28.38 -9.94
C GLU A 6 -10.47 27.22 -9.33
N MET A 7 -10.94 27.38 -8.10
CA MET A 7 -11.78 26.39 -7.42
C MET A 7 -13.17 26.31 -8.05
N CYS A 8 -13.76 27.43 -8.45
CA CYS A 8 -15.05 27.47 -9.16
C CYS A 8 -15.01 26.80 -10.55
N ILE A 9 -13.88 26.85 -11.25
CA ILE A 9 -13.73 26.20 -12.56
C ILE A 9 -13.71 24.68 -12.40
N ARG A 10 -12.96 24.15 -11.42
CA ARG A 10 -12.88 22.71 -11.12
C ARG A 10 -14.19 22.15 -10.60
N ASP A 11 -14.92 22.87 -9.77
CA ASP A 11 -16.26 22.49 -9.29
C ASP A 11 -17.25 22.35 -10.45
N ARG A 12 -17.19 23.27 -11.40
CA ARG A 12 -18.05 23.28 -12.59
C ARG A 12 -17.72 22.12 -13.56
N GLU A 13 -16.45 21.74 -13.67
CA GLU A 13 -16.03 20.62 -14.51
C GLU A 13 -16.38 19.28 -13.86
N MET A 14 -16.20 19.13 -12.54
CA MET A 14 -16.59 17.92 -11.82
C MET A 14 -18.09 17.70 -11.82
N SER A 15 -18.90 18.74 -11.68
CA SER A 15 -20.37 18.64 -11.72
C SER A 15 -20.89 18.20 -13.09
N ARG A 16 -20.15 18.45 -14.18
CA ARG A 16 -20.51 17.98 -15.54
C ARG A 16 -20.33 16.48 -15.71
N LEU A 17 -19.55 15.82 -14.84
CA LEU A 17 -19.37 14.36 -14.82
C LEU A 17 -20.44 13.65 -13.97
N SER A 18 -21.26 14.38 -13.23
CA SER A 18 -22.36 13.85 -12.42
C SER A 18 -23.58 13.49 -13.30
N PRO A 19 -24.47 12.57 -12.83
CA PRO A 19 -24.42 11.86 -11.56
C PRO A 19 -23.49 10.64 -11.58
N PHE A 20 -22.78 10.37 -10.45
CA PHE A 20 -21.97 9.19 -10.29
C PHE A 20 -22.81 8.01 -9.77
N GLY A 21 -22.53 6.80 -10.24
CA GLY A 21 -23.24 5.57 -9.87
C GLY A 21 -22.56 4.32 -10.43
N CYS A 22 -23.27 3.19 -10.48
CA CYS A 22 -22.69 1.91 -10.91
C CYS A 22 -22.10 1.94 -12.34
N GLU A 23 -22.73 2.67 -13.26
CA GLU A 23 -22.27 2.79 -14.66
C GLU A 23 -21.37 4.01 -14.89
N ASN A 24 -21.30 4.93 -13.94
CA ASN A 24 -20.46 6.12 -14.00
C ASN A 24 -19.73 6.29 -12.66
N PRO A 25 -18.65 5.53 -12.40
CA PRO A 25 -17.94 5.59 -11.14
C PRO A 25 -17.26 6.97 -10.93
N MET A 26 -17.13 7.36 -9.65
CA MET A 26 -16.43 8.58 -9.31
C MET A 26 -14.99 8.55 -9.83
N PRO A 27 -14.52 9.59 -10.52
CA PRO A 27 -13.18 9.61 -11.10
C PRO A 27 -12.10 9.54 -10.00
N THR A 28 -11.08 8.75 -10.28
CA THR A 28 -9.87 8.67 -9.47
C THR A 28 -8.79 9.53 -10.10
N PHE A 29 -8.18 10.39 -9.29
CA PHE A 29 -7.11 11.29 -9.70
C PHE A 29 -5.77 10.78 -9.18
N LEU A 30 -4.71 10.95 -9.96
CA LEU A 30 -3.34 10.69 -9.55
C LEU A 30 -2.62 12.01 -9.28
N LEU A 31 -2.00 12.10 -8.10
CA LEU A 31 -1.06 13.16 -7.74
C LEU A 31 0.34 12.54 -7.67
N PRO A 32 1.13 12.61 -8.75
CA PRO A 32 2.45 12.00 -8.78
C PRO A 32 3.50 12.89 -8.10
N GLY A 33 4.49 12.25 -7.45
CA GLY A 33 5.70 12.91 -6.96
C GLY A 33 5.47 13.95 -5.88
N VAL A 34 4.39 13.83 -5.09
CA VAL A 34 4.12 14.76 -3.99
C VAL A 34 4.92 14.42 -2.75
N THR A 35 5.28 15.43 -1.95
CA THR A 35 6.06 15.25 -0.72
C THR A 35 5.15 15.26 0.50
N VAL A 36 5.30 14.26 1.38
CA VAL A 36 4.58 14.21 2.66
C VAL A 36 5.06 15.32 3.59
N GLN A 37 4.15 16.19 4.05
CA GLN A 37 4.44 17.31 4.95
C GLN A 37 4.00 17.06 6.38
N ALA A 38 2.86 16.41 6.57
CA ALA A 38 2.34 16.10 7.88
C ALA A 38 1.50 14.82 7.83
N VAL A 39 1.52 14.08 8.94
CA VAL A 39 0.75 12.86 9.16
C VAL A 39 0.18 12.90 10.56
N ASN A 40 -1.15 12.87 10.70
CA ASN A 40 -1.85 12.95 11.96
C ASN A 40 -2.93 11.87 12.07
N SER A 41 -3.08 11.33 13.27
CA SER A 41 -4.16 10.38 13.59
C SER A 41 -5.48 11.11 13.78
N ILE A 42 -6.57 10.59 13.25
CA ILE A 42 -7.94 11.05 13.47
C ILE A 42 -8.89 9.87 13.71
N GLY A 43 -10.09 10.15 14.23
CA GLY A 43 -11.12 9.13 14.44
C GLY A 43 -10.67 7.98 15.35
N ASN A 44 -10.22 8.29 16.56
CA ASN A 44 -9.73 7.31 17.54
C ASN A 44 -8.59 6.42 17.04
N GLY A 45 -7.74 6.95 16.14
CA GLY A 45 -6.61 6.20 15.59
C GLY A 45 -6.90 5.36 14.36
N ASN A 46 -8.15 5.31 13.91
CA ASN A 46 -8.57 4.45 12.79
C ASN A 46 -8.37 5.07 11.40
N HIS A 47 -8.12 6.37 11.35
CA HIS A 47 -7.96 7.11 10.09
C HIS A 47 -6.74 8.02 10.17
N LEU A 48 -6.25 8.39 9.02
CA LEU A 48 -5.09 9.26 8.87
C LEU A 48 -5.50 10.54 8.15
N ARG A 49 -5.11 11.68 8.72
CA ARG A 49 -5.09 12.97 8.01
C ARG A 49 -3.65 13.27 7.64
N MET A 50 -3.39 13.50 6.36
CA MET A 50 -2.09 13.92 5.90
C MET A 50 -2.19 15.19 5.08
N SER A 51 -1.08 15.90 4.96
CA SER A 51 -0.90 16.96 3.98
C SER A 51 0.32 16.65 3.12
N VAL A 52 0.20 16.93 1.83
CA VAL A 52 1.28 16.76 0.86
C VAL A 52 1.55 18.07 0.14
N THR A 53 2.78 18.26 -0.31
CA THR A 53 3.16 19.41 -1.14
C THR A 53 3.27 18.98 -2.59
N ALA A 54 2.54 19.68 -3.46
CA ALA A 54 2.59 19.59 -4.92
C ALA A 54 3.08 20.93 -5.48
N GLY A 55 4.36 21.04 -5.77
CA GLY A 55 4.97 22.33 -6.13
C GLY A 55 4.84 23.35 -4.99
N ARG A 56 4.13 24.45 -5.23
CA ARG A 56 3.88 25.51 -4.22
C ARG A 56 2.61 25.32 -3.38
N TYR A 57 1.84 24.27 -3.65
CA TYR A 57 0.56 24.04 -3.00
C TYR A 57 0.67 22.95 -1.94
N THR A 58 0.03 23.16 -0.81
CA THR A 58 -0.18 22.13 0.22
C THR A 58 -1.62 21.63 0.14
N VAL A 59 -1.78 20.32 -0.05
CA VAL A 59 -3.07 19.66 -0.22
C VAL A 59 -3.36 18.81 1.03
N PRO A 60 -4.35 19.20 1.85
CA PRO A 60 -4.82 18.34 2.93
C PRO A 60 -5.67 17.21 2.39
N MET A 61 -5.52 16.01 2.95
CA MET A 61 -6.27 14.84 2.53
C MET A 61 -6.50 13.86 3.69
N VAL A 62 -7.52 13.01 3.53
CA VAL A 62 -7.90 12.00 4.53
C VAL A 62 -7.79 10.62 3.92
N TYR A 63 -7.12 9.71 4.63
CA TYR A 63 -7.06 8.29 4.30
C TYR A 63 -7.91 7.52 5.31
N PHE A 64 -9.13 7.17 4.91
CA PHE A 64 -10.04 6.42 5.76
C PHE A 64 -9.58 4.97 5.90
N GLY A 65 -9.72 4.42 7.11
CA GLY A 65 -9.35 3.04 7.39
C GLY A 65 -7.84 2.78 7.53
N MET A 66 -6.99 3.81 7.37
CA MET A 66 -5.54 3.69 7.51
C MET A 66 -5.09 4.23 8.88
N PRO A 67 -4.68 3.37 9.82
CA PRO A 67 -4.06 3.81 11.07
C PRO A 67 -2.65 4.37 10.81
N VAL A 68 -2.27 5.42 11.53
CA VAL A 68 -0.93 6.03 11.38
C VAL A 68 0.21 5.02 11.57
N LYS A 69 0.05 4.06 12.48
CA LYS A 69 1.05 3.01 12.73
C LYS A 69 1.32 2.09 11.53
N GLN A 70 0.35 1.98 10.63
CA GLN A 70 0.42 1.16 9.41
C GLN A 70 0.66 1.99 8.15
N PHE A 71 0.75 3.31 8.27
CA PHE A 71 1.11 4.17 7.16
C PHE A 71 2.61 4.08 6.88
N PRO A 72 2.99 3.66 5.65
CA PRO A 72 4.38 3.26 5.38
C PRO A 72 5.34 4.42 5.16
N PHE A 73 4.83 5.67 5.08
CA PHE A 73 5.61 6.84 4.69
C PHE A 73 5.81 7.81 5.85
N SER A 74 6.92 8.52 5.80
CA SER A 74 7.34 9.53 6.76
C SER A 74 7.28 10.93 6.14
N ILE A 75 7.33 11.96 6.98
CA ILE A 75 7.49 13.34 6.52
C ILE A 75 8.77 13.45 5.69
N GLY A 76 8.68 14.07 4.51
CA GLY A 76 9.76 14.19 3.54
C GLY A 76 9.78 13.11 2.46
N ASP A 77 9.08 11.99 2.62
CA ASP A 77 8.99 10.96 1.59
C ASP A 77 8.24 11.49 0.35
N HIS A 78 8.72 11.09 -0.84
CA HIS A 78 8.06 11.34 -2.11
C HIS A 78 7.13 10.19 -2.46
N ILE A 79 5.86 10.53 -2.71
CA ILE A 79 4.80 9.54 -2.93
C ILE A 79 3.92 9.90 -4.14
N ASP A 80 3.32 8.89 -4.73
CA ASP A 80 2.25 9.00 -5.71
C ASP A 80 0.94 8.67 -5.01
N VAL A 81 -0.04 9.56 -5.10
CA VAL A 81 -1.32 9.42 -4.38
C VAL A 81 -2.46 9.27 -5.38
N ALA A 82 -3.15 8.13 -5.32
CA ALA A 82 -4.46 7.96 -5.95
C ALA A 82 -5.54 8.49 -5.01
N CYS A 83 -6.37 9.42 -5.46
CA CYS A 83 -7.38 10.06 -4.63
C CYS A 83 -8.71 10.31 -5.37
N ALA A 84 -9.78 10.40 -4.59
CA ALA A 84 -11.07 10.91 -5.04
C ALA A 84 -11.31 12.31 -4.46
N LEU A 85 -11.97 13.15 -5.24
CA LEU A 85 -12.36 14.49 -4.81
C LEU A 85 -13.86 14.49 -4.48
N SER A 86 -14.22 15.13 -3.38
CA SER A 86 -15.61 15.41 -3.03
C SER A 86 -15.77 16.86 -2.61
N ILE A 87 -16.95 17.41 -2.90
CA ILE A 87 -17.31 18.76 -2.48
C ILE A 87 -18.06 18.62 -1.16
N ASN A 88 -17.60 19.27 -0.12
CA ASN A 88 -18.32 19.41 1.14
C ASN A 88 -18.92 20.82 1.21
N ASP A 89 -20.25 20.87 1.26
CA ASP A 89 -21.01 22.08 1.54
C ASP A 89 -21.32 22.10 3.05
N PHE A 90 -20.60 22.90 3.80
CA PHE A 90 -20.84 23.09 5.23
C PHE A 90 -20.81 24.58 5.58
N ASN A 91 -21.87 25.09 6.23
CA ASN A 91 -22.03 26.50 6.64
C ASN A 91 -21.79 27.51 5.48
N ASP A 92 -22.43 27.29 4.33
CA ASP A 92 -22.30 28.11 3.11
C ASP A 92 -20.86 28.22 2.56
N GLN A 93 -19.94 27.40 3.09
CA GLN A 93 -18.58 27.26 2.56
C GLN A 93 -18.43 25.95 1.80
N ARG A 94 -18.17 26.08 0.50
CA ARG A 94 -17.76 24.97 -0.34
C ARG A 94 -16.27 24.68 -0.16
N THR A 95 -15.94 23.47 0.26
CA THR A 95 -14.56 23.01 0.38
C THR A 95 -14.36 21.72 -0.38
N VAL A 96 -13.25 21.62 -1.12
CA VAL A 96 -12.85 20.36 -1.75
C VAL A 96 -12.22 19.47 -0.70
N SER A 97 -12.79 18.30 -0.50
CA SER A 97 -12.23 17.24 0.34
C SER A 97 -11.51 16.23 -0.55
N VAL A 98 -10.27 15.92 -0.22
CA VAL A 98 -9.45 14.94 -0.93
C VAL A 98 -9.42 13.66 -0.10
N ARG A 99 -10.01 12.59 -0.63
CA ARG A 99 -9.98 11.26 -0.03
C ARG A 99 -8.92 10.42 -0.71
N VAL A 100 -7.94 9.95 0.05
CA VAL A 100 -6.93 9.01 -0.44
C VAL A 100 -7.57 7.65 -0.69
N ILE A 101 -7.26 7.07 -1.85
CA ILE A 101 -7.65 5.71 -2.22
C ILE A 101 -6.45 4.79 -2.02
N ASN A 102 -5.29 5.17 -2.57
CA ASN A 102 -4.06 4.39 -2.45
C ASN A 102 -2.82 5.30 -2.50
N VAL A 103 -1.70 4.82 -1.98
CA VAL A 103 -0.44 5.56 -1.93
C VAL A 103 0.72 4.61 -2.25
N HIS A 104 1.60 5.03 -3.17
CA HIS A 104 2.83 4.34 -3.49
C HIS A 104 4.04 5.27 -3.38
N PRO A 105 5.26 4.77 -3.15
CA PRO A 105 6.46 5.58 -3.28
C PRO A 105 6.62 6.02 -4.74
N THR A 106 7.05 7.26 -4.96
CA THR A 106 7.34 7.77 -6.30
C THR A 106 8.37 6.88 -7.00
N GLY A 107 8.10 6.54 -8.27
CA GLY A 107 8.92 5.61 -9.03
C GLY A 107 8.71 4.14 -8.66
N TRP A 108 7.65 3.83 -7.92
CA TRP A 108 7.25 2.47 -7.58
C TRP A 108 7.14 1.59 -8.82
N ARG A 109 7.63 0.35 -8.70
CA ARG A 109 7.68 -0.65 -9.77
C ARG A 109 8.61 -0.34 -10.96
N GLN A 110 9.47 0.66 -10.86
CA GLN A 110 10.52 0.85 -11.86
C GLN A 110 11.77 0.02 -11.51
N GLY A 111 12.37 -0.60 -12.51
CA GLY A 111 13.66 -1.29 -12.42
C GLY A 111 13.67 -2.53 -11.53
N GLU A 112 14.19 -2.44 -10.31
CA GLU A 112 14.48 -3.60 -9.46
C GLU A 112 13.23 -4.37 -9.01
N ASN A 113 12.15 -3.67 -8.64
CA ASN A 113 10.93 -4.34 -8.18
C ASN A 113 10.23 -5.13 -9.28
N LEU A 114 10.24 -4.62 -10.52
CA LEU A 114 9.69 -5.36 -11.68
C LEU A 114 10.51 -6.62 -11.97
N ARG A 115 11.85 -6.51 -11.91
CA ARG A 115 12.73 -7.69 -12.08
C ARG A 115 12.53 -8.70 -10.98
N ALA A 116 12.46 -8.25 -9.72
CA ALA A 116 12.21 -9.11 -8.58
C ALA A 116 10.84 -9.81 -8.68
N ALA A 117 9.79 -9.12 -9.12
CA ALA A 117 8.48 -9.71 -9.35
C ALA A 117 8.51 -10.76 -10.46
N ALA A 118 9.16 -10.47 -11.58
CA ALA A 118 9.29 -11.41 -12.69
C ALA A 118 10.11 -12.66 -12.31
N ALA A 119 11.20 -12.49 -11.56
CA ALA A 119 11.99 -13.59 -11.03
C ALA A 119 11.17 -14.45 -10.05
N PHE A 120 10.39 -13.83 -9.17
CA PHE A 120 9.50 -14.55 -8.26
C PHE A 120 8.42 -15.33 -9.02
N GLU A 121 7.76 -14.73 -10.01
CA GLU A 121 6.77 -15.40 -10.84
C GLU A 121 7.33 -16.63 -11.56
N ALA A 122 8.57 -16.56 -12.06
CA ALA A 122 9.25 -17.69 -12.67
C ALA A 122 9.47 -18.83 -11.65
N VAL A 123 9.90 -18.52 -10.43
CA VAL A 123 9.98 -19.53 -9.35
C VAL A 123 8.62 -20.16 -9.08
N VAL A 124 7.54 -19.37 -9.01
CA VAL A 124 6.18 -19.90 -8.81
C VAL A 124 5.75 -20.80 -9.97
N ARG A 125 6.17 -20.54 -11.20
CA ARG A 125 5.93 -21.42 -12.35
C ARG A 125 6.85 -22.65 -12.37
N GLY A 126 7.92 -22.66 -11.59
CA GLY A 126 8.93 -23.74 -11.57
C GLY A 126 9.95 -23.64 -12.70
N GLU A 127 10.16 -22.44 -13.24
CA GLU A 127 11.18 -22.13 -14.24
C GLU A 127 12.53 -21.89 -13.56
N GLU A 128 13.62 -22.41 -14.15
CA GLU A 128 14.98 -22.04 -13.73
C GLU A 128 15.30 -20.63 -14.20
N THR A 129 15.62 -19.73 -13.27
CA THR A 129 16.02 -18.37 -13.60
C THR A 129 17.40 -18.06 -13.05
N ALA A 130 18.28 -17.52 -13.89
CA ALA A 130 19.60 -17.06 -13.50
C ALA A 130 19.56 -15.93 -12.44
N ASP A 131 18.43 -15.21 -12.34
CA ASP A 131 18.20 -14.13 -11.39
C ASP A 131 17.61 -14.60 -10.04
N ALA A 132 17.25 -15.88 -9.89
CA ALA A 132 16.76 -16.44 -8.64
C ALA A 132 17.89 -16.75 -7.61
N THR A 133 18.92 -15.91 -7.60
CA THR A 133 20.08 -16.07 -6.68
C THR A 133 19.82 -15.58 -5.26
N GLU A 134 18.62 -15.02 -4.99
CA GLU A 134 18.29 -14.57 -3.64
C GLU A 134 17.93 -15.74 -2.74
N VAL A 135 18.79 -15.98 -1.75
CA VAL A 135 18.53 -16.99 -0.73
C VAL A 135 17.39 -16.55 0.18
N PHE A 136 16.30 -17.32 0.17
CA PHE A 136 15.19 -17.15 1.11
C PHE A 136 15.30 -18.15 2.24
N THR A 137 15.33 -17.64 3.48
CA THR A 137 15.57 -18.47 4.68
C THR A 137 14.32 -18.56 5.57
N ARG A 138 14.31 -19.54 6.48
CA ARG A 138 13.30 -19.62 7.54
C ARG A 138 13.28 -18.35 8.41
N ASN A 139 14.42 -17.71 8.60
CA ASN A 139 14.51 -16.47 9.38
C ASN A 139 13.85 -15.29 8.68
N ASP A 140 13.96 -15.20 7.34
CA ASP A 140 13.24 -14.19 6.55
C ASP A 140 11.74 -14.32 6.78
N LEU A 141 11.18 -15.54 6.64
CA LEU A 141 9.76 -15.79 6.88
C LEU A 141 9.35 -15.48 8.32
N ALA A 142 10.15 -15.92 9.29
CA ALA A 142 9.86 -15.71 10.72
C ALA A 142 9.82 -14.22 11.08
N GLY A 143 10.71 -13.41 10.50
CA GLY A 143 10.72 -11.95 10.67
C GLY A 143 9.45 -11.31 10.16
N VAL A 144 9.04 -11.65 8.94
CA VAL A 144 7.80 -11.17 8.32
C VAL A 144 6.58 -11.62 9.11
N TYR A 145 6.45 -12.92 9.40
CA TYR A 145 5.32 -13.47 10.15
C TYR A 145 5.14 -12.79 11.51
N ARG A 146 6.22 -12.63 12.27
CA ARG A 146 6.19 -11.97 13.58
C ARG A 146 5.66 -10.55 13.48
N TYR A 147 6.20 -9.76 12.53
CA TYR A 147 5.74 -8.41 12.32
C TYR A 147 4.26 -8.35 11.94
N LEU A 148 3.81 -9.18 10.99
CA LEU A 148 2.44 -9.19 10.51
C LEU A 148 1.46 -9.65 11.61
N ARG A 149 1.83 -10.67 12.40
CA ARG A 149 1.03 -11.14 13.54
C ARG A 149 0.83 -10.04 14.58
N ASP A 150 1.90 -9.36 14.96
CA ASP A 150 1.87 -8.34 16.01
C ASP A 150 1.14 -7.05 15.60
N ASN A 151 0.91 -6.86 14.30
CA ASN A 151 0.21 -5.71 13.73
C ASN A 151 -1.11 -6.06 13.01
N SER A 152 -1.56 -7.30 13.07
CA SER A 152 -2.82 -7.76 12.46
C SER A 152 -4.04 -7.10 13.12
N PRO A 153 -5.09 -6.74 12.38
CA PRO A 153 -5.23 -6.81 10.92
C PRO A 153 -4.40 -5.75 10.21
N ILE A 154 -3.78 -6.15 9.08
CA ILE A 154 -2.99 -5.24 8.24
C ILE A 154 -3.92 -4.57 7.25
N LYS A 155 -3.92 -3.24 7.20
CA LYS A 155 -4.81 -2.42 6.36
C LYS A 155 -4.10 -1.77 5.17
N THR A 156 -2.84 -2.08 4.97
CA THR A 156 -2.08 -1.65 3.81
C THR A 156 -1.88 -2.84 2.86
N GLY A 157 -1.89 -2.57 1.55
CA GLY A 157 -1.67 -3.59 0.54
C GLY A 157 -0.23 -4.14 0.52
N THR A 158 0.03 -5.11 -0.35
CA THR A 158 1.31 -5.79 -0.52
C THR A 158 2.48 -4.80 -0.63
N ASP A 159 2.34 -3.82 -1.51
CA ASP A 159 3.42 -2.86 -1.79
C ASP A 159 3.71 -1.93 -0.60
N GLY A 160 2.67 -1.45 0.07
CA GLY A 160 2.82 -0.64 1.28
C GLY A 160 3.46 -1.42 2.42
N MET A 161 3.12 -2.70 2.57
CA MET A 161 3.73 -3.58 3.56
C MET A 161 5.21 -3.84 3.27
N TYR A 162 5.58 -4.06 2.00
CA TYR A 162 6.98 -4.15 1.62
C TYR A 162 7.76 -2.90 2.05
N TYR A 163 7.19 -1.70 1.80
CA TYR A 163 7.85 -0.44 2.15
C TYR A 163 8.07 -0.28 3.66
N ILE A 164 7.16 -0.80 4.48
CA ILE A 164 7.34 -0.85 5.94
C ILE A 164 8.42 -1.85 6.33
N LEU A 165 8.36 -3.08 5.81
CA LEU A 165 9.23 -4.18 6.21
C LEU A 165 10.68 -3.97 5.79
N ARG A 166 10.93 -3.39 4.61
CA ARG A 166 12.30 -3.06 4.15
C ARG A 166 13.04 -2.07 5.07
N LYS A 167 12.32 -1.25 5.83
CA LYS A 167 12.89 -0.35 6.83
C LYS A 167 13.22 -1.05 8.17
N LYS A 168 12.72 -2.28 8.38
CA LYS A 168 12.79 -3.01 9.64
C LYS A 168 13.61 -4.30 9.57
N LEU A 169 13.71 -4.88 8.38
CA LEU A 169 14.39 -6.14 8.15
C LEU A 169 15.58 -5.90 7.21
N ASP A 170 16.79 -6.15 7.72
CA ASP A 170 18.01 -5.97 6.95
C ASP A 170 18.05 -6.94 5.75
N GLY A 171 18.50 -6.42 4.59
CA GLY A 171 18.58 -7.22 3.37
C GLY A 171 17.24 -7.73 2.85
N TYR A 172 16.12 -7.09 3.25
CA TYR A 172 14.79 -7.47 2.81
C TYR A 172 14.47 -6.88 1.44
N THR A 173 14.31 -7.73 0.45
CA THR A 173 14.05 -7.38 -0.94
C THR A 173 12.60 -7.59 -1.32
N TYR A 174 12.18 -7.07 -2.48
CA TYR A 174 10.82 -7.28 -2.97
C TYR A 174 10.55 -8.74 -3.35
N PHE A 175 11.58 -9.46 -3.82
CA PHE A 175 11.51 -10.90 -4.04
C PHE A 175 11.17 -11.66 -2.76
N LYS A 176 11.93 -11.41 -1.68
CA LYS A 176 11.69 -12.02 -0.36
C LYS A 176 10.30 -11.68 0.18
N HIS A 177 9.83 -10.47 -0.09
CA HIS A 177 8.48 -10.04 0.31
C HIS A 177 7.40 -10.88 -0.36
N LEU A 178 7.45 -10.99 -1.69
CA LEU A 178 6.49 -11.79 -2.45
C LEU A 178 6.54 -13.26 -2.05
N ALA A 179 7.76 -13.81 -1.87
CA ALA A 179 7.96 -15.17 -1.42
C ALA A 179 7.34 -15.43 -0.04
N ALA A 180 7.58 -14.53 0.92
CA ALA A 180 7.02 -14.66 2.27
C ALA A 180 5.48 -14.65 2.26
N LEU A 181 4.86 -13.71 1.55
CA LEU A 181 3.40 -13.63 1.47
C LEU A 181 2.80 -14.86 0.77
N GLN A 182 3.42 -15.33 -0.31
CA GLN A 182 2.95 -16.53 -1.03
C GLN A 182 3.05 -17.78 -0.14
N ILE A 183 4.17 -17.98 0.54
CA ILE A 183 4.35 -19.12 1.48
C ILE A 183 3.31 -19.05 2.59
N MET A 184 3.04 -17.86 3.15
CA MET A 184 2.03 -17.71 4.20
C MET A 184 0.62 -17.99 3.70
N ARG A 185 0.28 -17.67 2.44
CA ARG A 185 -1.00 -18.07 1.82
C ARG A 185 -1.10 -19.56 1.63
N GLU A 186 -0.07 -20.20 1.08
CA GLU A 186 -0.02 -21.66 0.87
C GLU A 186 -0.13 -22.45 2.18
N LEU A 187 0.37 -21.91 3.27
CA LEU A 187 0.30 -22.50 4.61
C LEU A 187 -0.94 -22.08 5.41
N GLU A 188 -1.86 -21.35 4.77
CA GLU A 188 -3.10 -20.84 5.39
C GLU A 188 -2.87 -19.98 6.65
N LEU A 189 -1.70 -19.33 6.75
CA LEU A 189 -1.33 -18.46 7.85
C LEU A 189 -1.91 -17.05 7.72
N MET A 190 -2.41 -16.69 6.55
CA MET A 190 -3.01 -15.37 6.28
C MET A 190 -4.21 -15.47 5.34
N GLU A 191 -5.08 -14.47 5.44
CA GLU A 191 -6.19 -14.23 4.52
C GLU A 191 -6.15 -12.79 4.01
N ASP A 192 -6.44 -12.64 2.72
CA ASP A 192 -6.57 -11.32 2.12
C ASP A 192 -7.87 -10.63 2.55
N MET A 193 -7.81 -9.32 2.81
CA MET A 193 -8.95 -8.47 3.17
C MET A 193 -9.36 -7.57 2.01
N GLN A 194 -10.64 -7.28 1.92
CA GLN A 194 -11.15 -6.27 0.99
C GLN A 194 -11.24 -4.89 1.68
N PRO A 195 -10.96 -3.76 0.98
CA PRO A 195 -10.47 -3.68 -0.41
C PRO A 195 -8.98 -4.00 -0.56
N GLU A 196 -8.17 -3.89 0.48
CA GLU A 196 -6.75 -4.21 0.53
C GLU A 196 -6.35 -4.57 1.96
N GLY A 197 -5.32 -5.43 2.08
CA GLY A 197 -4.75 -5.83 3.36
C GLY A 197 -4.90 -7.31 3.66
N PHE A 198 -4.53 -7.71 4.89
CA PHE A 198 -4.58 -9.11 5.30
C PHE A 198 -4.76 -9.30 6.81
N VAL A 199 -5.31 -10.44 7.19
CA VAL A 199 -5.39 -10.91 8.57
C VAL A 199 -4.46 -12.11 8.74
N ILE A 200 -3.69 -12.12 9.82
CA ILE A 200 -2.88 -13.28 10.19
C ILE A 200 -3.71 -14.21 11.04
N LYS A 201 -3.76 -15.46 10.63
CA LYS A 201 -4.38 -16.52 11.43
C LYS A 201 -3.41 -16.97 12.53
N ASN A 202 -3.85 -16.90 13.77
CA ASN A 202 -3.10 -17.44 14.89
C ASN A 202 -3.23 -18.97 14.86
N GLY A 203 -2.22 -19.64 14.29
CA GLY A 203 -2.15 -21.09 14.33
C GLY A 203 -1.67 -21.59 15.69
N GLU A 204 -2.44 -22.44 16.36
CA GLU A 204 -2.01 -23.14 17.58
C GLU A 204 -1.00 -24.25 17.27
N LYS A 205 -0.85 -24.64 16.00
CA LYS A 205 0.03 -25.74 15.55
C LYS A 205 1.31 -25.21 14.90
N LYS A 206 2.40 -25.88 15.20
CA LYS A 206 3.67 -25.69 14.49
C LYS A 206 3.46 -26.04 13.02
N VAL A 207 3.67 -25.08 12.14
CA VAL A 207 3.52 -25.26 10.70
C VAL A 207 4.84 -25.75 10.10
N GLU A 208 4.77 -26.80 9.30
CA GLU A 208 5.92 -27.32 8.55
C GLU A 208 6.03 -26.57 7.22
N LEU A 209 7.13 -25.83 7.03
CA LEU A 209 7.34 -24.99 5.84
C LEU A 209 7.44 -25.81 4.55
N GLU A 210 7.82 -27.06 4.69
CA GLU A 210 7.92 -28.06 3.60
C GLU A 210 6.58 -28.37 2.93
N HIS A 211 5.45 -28.02 3.55
CA HIS A 211 4.13 -28.11 2.93
C HIS A 211 3.91 -27.02 1.89
N SER A 212 4.63 -25.89 1.96
CA SER A 212 4.59 -24.86 0.93
C SER A 212 5.36 -25.31 -0.32
N GLN A 213 4.69 -25.24 -1.47
CA GLN A 213 5.31 -25.53 -2.76
C GLN A 213 6.38 -24.48 -3.11
N THR A 214 6.07 -23.20 -2.85
CA THR A 214 6.99 -22.08 -3.07
C THR A 214 8.24 -22.23 -2.21
N PHE A 215 8.10 -22.56 -0.92
CA PHE A 215 9.25 -22.77 -0.05
C PHE A 215 10.16 -23.90 -0.55
N ARG A 216 9.59 -25.03 -0.94
CA ARG A 216 10.37 -26.15 -1.50
C ARG A 216 11.13 -25.79 -2.78
N ARG A 217 10.55 -24.95 -3.64
CA ARG A 217 11.21 -24.50 -4.87
C ARG A 217 12.39 -23.58 -4.55
N LEU A 218 12.22 -22.67 -3.60
CA LEU A 218 13.29 -21.75 -3.15
C LEU A 218 14.47 -22.45 -2.44
N GLN A 219 14.29 -23.69 -1.97
CA GLN A 219 15.36 -24.47 -1.35
C GLN A 219 16.12 -25.37 -2.35
N LYS A 220 15.65 -25.48 -3.58
CA LYS A 220 16.26 -26.34 -4.62
C LYS A 220 17.21 -25.57 -5.56
N GLY A 221 17.12 -24.27 -5.61
CA GLY A 221 18.02 -23.36 -6.36
C GLY A 221 19.09 -22.80 -5.44
#